data_513aa13f06a2ba4598570fd62857afda
#
_entry.id   513aa13f06a2ba4598570fd62857afda
#
_cell.length_a   1.000
_cell.length_b   1.000
_cell.length_c   1.000
_cell.angle_alpha   90.00
_cell.angle_beta   90.00
_cell.angle_gamma   90.00
#
_symmetry.space_group_name_H-M   'P 1'
#
loop_
_entity.id
_entity.type
_entity.pdbx_description
1 polymer ?
#
loop_
_entity_poly.entity_id
_entity_poly.type
_entity_poly.pdbx_seq_one_letter_code
_entity_poly.pdbx_strand_id
1 'polypeptide(L)' 'MRRMTLVEATYELQKPLAEEQLRALGTFANTYGLRRFRIDDKNHLSFEYDASRLRETEVEHALRHLNIAVTKKVN' A
#
# COMPACT_ATOMS: atom_id res chain seq x y z
N MET A 1 3.59 25.79 9.13
CA MET A 1 4.11 24.79 8.21
C MET A 1 3.62 23.41 8.58
N ARG A 2 3.03 22.70 7.62
CA ARG A 2 2.50 21.38 7.88
C ARG A 2 3.63 20.34 7.84
N ARG A 3 3.70 19.53 8.88
CA ARG A 3 4.69 18.45 8.90
C ARG A 3 4.09 17.21 8.27
N MET A 4 4.86 16.60 7.38
CA MET A 4 4.51 15.33 6.78
C MET A 4 5.13 14.21 7.60
N THR A 5 4.34 13.24 7.99
CA THR A 5 4.81 12.08 8.75
C THR A 5 4.81 10.87 7.84
N LEU A 6 5.90 10.65 7.14
CA LEU A 6 6.02 9.49 6.25
C LEU A 6 6.38 8.25 7.04
N VAL A 7 5.60 7.20 6.84
CA VAL A 7 5.88 5.89 7.42
C VAL A 7 5.90 4.87 6.31
N GLU A 8 6.74 3.86 6.47
CA GLU A 8 6.80 2.76 5.52
C GLU A 8 5.95 1.61 6.02
N ALA A 9 5.18 1.03 5.13
CA ALA A 9 4.38 -0.15 5.44
C ALA A 9 4.77 -1.27 4.47
N THR A 10 4.91 -2.47 5.00
CA THR A 10 5.21 -3.65 4.20
C THR A 10 4.19 -4.73 4.53
N TYR A 11 3.56 -5.27 3.51
CA TYR A 11 2.54 -6.31 3.65
C TYR A 11 2.96 -7.55 2.89
N GLU A 12 2.68 -8.70 3.47
CA GLU A 12 2.89 -9.96 2.79
C GLU A 12 1.65 -10.27 1.96
N LEU A 13 1.84 -10.46 0.66
CA LEU A 13 0.74 -10.78 -0.25
C LEU A 13 0.50 -12.28 -0.26
N GLN A 14 -0.77 -12.68 -0.35
CA GLN A 14 -1.13 -14.09 -0.44
C GLN A 14 -0.77 -14.68 -1.80
N LYS A 15 -0.77 -13.85 -2.83
CA LYS A 15 -0.44 -14.25 -4.19
C LYS A 15 0.07 -13.04 -4.98
N PRO A 16 0.78 -13.25 -6.09
CA PRO A 16 1.25 -12.15 -6.91
C PRO A 16 0.08 -11.31 -7.43
N LEU A 17 0.32 -10.03 -7.58
CA LEU A 17 -0.70 -9.11 -8.09
C LEU A 17 -0.86 -9.26 -9.60
N ALA A 18 -2.11 -9.26 -10.05
CA ALA A 18 -2.41 -9.21 -11.47
C ALA A 18 -2.13 -7.80 -12.00
N GLU A 19 -1.97 -7.68 -13.31
CA GLU A 19 -1.70 -6.39 -13.94
C GLU A 19 -2.79 -5.36 -13.62
N GLU A 20 -4.05 -5.80 -13.62
CA GLU A 20 -5.17 -4.93 -13.29
C GLU A 20 -5.06 -4.39 -11.87
N GLN A 21 -4.61 -5.24 -10.95
CA GLN A 21 -4.43 -4.82 -9.56
C GLN A 21 -3.28 -3.82 -9.43
N LEU A 22 -2.22 -4.00 -10.21
CA LEU A 22 -1.10 -3.06 -10.20
C LEU A 22 -1.55 -1.69 -10.71
N ARG A 23 -2.39 -1.66 -11.74
CA ARG A 23 -2.93 -0.41 -12.27
C ARG A 23 -3.83 0.28 -11.24
N ALA A 24 -4.72 -0.49 -10.63
CA ALA A 24 -5.62 0.04 -9.61
C ALA A 24 -4.84 0.59 -8.42
N LEU A 25 -3.78 -0.11 -8.04
CA LEU A 25 -2.92 0.33 -6.95
C LEU A 25 -2.20 1.63 -7.30
N GLY A 26 -1.76 1.77 -8.56
CA GLY A 26 -1.13 3.00 -9.03
C GLY A 26 -2.10 4.18 -8.97
N THR A 27 -3.34 3.99 -9.37
CA THR A 27 -4.37 5.01 -9.29
C THR A 27 -4.64 5.38 -7.84
N PHE A 28 -4.76 4.38 -6.97
CA PHE A 28 -4.96 4.60 -5.54
C PHE A 28 -3.79 5.39 -4.95
N ALA A 29 -2.58 5.02 -5.30
CA ALA A 29 -1.38 5.70 -4.84
C ALA A 29 -1.39 7.18 -5.20
N ASN A 30 -1.76 7.47 -6.45
CA ASN A 30 -1.82 8.83 -6.92
C ASN A 30 -2.90 9.63 -6.20
N THR A 31 -4.04 9.01 -5.93
CA THR A 31 -5.17 9.66 -5.26
C THR A 31 -4.87 9.99 -3.80
N TYR A 32 -4.22 9.06 -3.10
CA TYR A 32 -4.00 9.18 -1.65
C TYR A 32 -2.58 9.55 -1.27
N GLY A 33 -1.72 9.80 -2.26
CA GLY A 33 -0.36 10.24 -1.98
C GLY A 33 0.57 9.15 -1.47
N LEU A 34 0.31 7.91 -1.85
CA LEU A 34 1.23 6.82 -1.53
C LEU A 34 2.46 6.91 -2.43
N ARG A 35 3.60 6.53 -1.89
CA ARG A 35 4.88 6.73 -2.56
C ARG A 35 5.75 5.48 -2.49
N ARG A 36 6.66 5.38 -3.42
CA ARG A 36 7.72 4.35 -3.41
C ARG A 36 7.21 2.93 -3.33
N PHE A 37 6.22 2.62 -4.16
CA PHE A 37 5.74 1.26 -4.26
C PHE A 37 6.83 0.35 -4.78
N ARG A 38 6.93 -0.81 -4.16
CA ARG A 38 7.80 -1.87 -4.65
C ARG A 38 7.25 -3.21 -4.20
N ILE A 39 7.48 -4.22 -5.02
CA ILE A 39 7.13 -5.59 -4.70
C ILE A 39 8.40 -6.40 -4.87
N ASP A 40 8.81 -7.10 -3.82
CA ASP A 40 10.02 -7.89 -3.87
C ASP A 40 9.72 -9.33 -4.37
N ASP A 41 10.76 -10.13 -4.49
CA ASP A 41 10.65 -11.51 -4.99
C ASP A 41 9.98 -12.45 -4.00
N LYS A 42 9.70 -11.98 -2.79
CA LYS A 42 8.99 -12.74 -1.76
C LYS A 42 7.54 -12.33 -1.64
N ASN A 43 7.03 -11.59 -2.63
CA ASN A 43 5.67 -11.07 -2.63
C ASN A 43 5.35 -10.16 -1.44
N HIS A 44 6.32 -9.36 -1.04
CA HIS A 44 6.10 -8.30 -0.06
C HIS A 44 5.85 -6.99 -0.79
N LEU A 45 4.72 -6.37 -0.50
CA LEU A 45 4.37 -5.07 -1.04
C LEU A 45 4.76 -4.01 -0.03
N SER A 46 5.62 -3.08 -0.44
CA SER A 46 6.08 -1.98 0.42
C SER A 46 5.72 -0.65 -0.21
N PHE A 47 5.38 0.32 0.62
CA PHE A 47 5.14 1.69 0.18
C PHE A 47 5.26 2.62 1.37
N GLU A 48 5.29 3.93 1.06
CA GLU A 48 5.28 4.97 2.08
C GLU A 48 3.99 5.75 1.99
N TYR A 49 3.48 6.20 3.13
CA TYR A 49 2.32 7.07 3.16
C TYR A 49 2.46 8.07 4.31
N ASP A 50 1.70 9.15 4.21
CA ASP A 50 1.71 10.20 5.22
C ASP A 50 0.69 9.85 6.31
N ALA A 51 1.18 9.43 7.46
CA ALA A 51 0.34 8.99 8.57
C ALA A 51 -0.49 10.13 9.18
N SER A 52 -0.16 11.38 8.87
CA SER A 52 -0.95 12.51 9.33
C SER A 52 -2.22 12.70 8.50
N ARG A 53 -2.29 12.07 7.33
CA ARG A 53 -3.42 12.22 6.40
C ARG A 53 -4.19 10.92 6.18
N LEU A 54 -3.56 9.79 6.36
CA LEU A 54 -4.13 8.50 6.05
C LEU A 54 -3.82 7.53 7.19
N ARG A 55 -4.83 6.87 7.71
CA ARG A 55 -4.67 5.90 8.78
C ARG A 55 -4.34 4.53 8.21
N GLU A 56 -3.63 3.73 8.99
CA GLU A 56 -3.28 2.37 8.61
C GLU A 56 -4.52 1.54 8.26
N THR A 57 -5.58 1.68 9.05
CA THR A 57 -6.84 0.96 8.79
C THR A 57 -7.44 1.35 7.45
N GLU A 58 -7.29 2.60 7.05
CA GLU A 58 -7.79 3.07 5.76
C GLU A 58 -6.98 2.47 4.62
N VAL A 59 -5.67 2.35 4.81
CA VAL A 59 -4.79 1.71 3.82
C VAL A 59 -5.19 0.26 3.63
N GLU A 60 -5.37 -0.46 4.73
CA GLU A 60 -5.76 -1.87 4.68
C GLU A 60 -7.13 -2.06 4.04
N HIS A 61 -8.06 -1.18 4.37
CA HIS A 61 -9.40 -1.22 3.79
C HIS A 61 -9.33 -1.02 2.27
N ALA A 62 -8.51 -0.07 1.83
CA ALA A 62 -8.35 0.20 0.42
C ALA A 62 -7.73 -0.98 -0.33
N LEU A 63 -6.75 -1.64 0.27
CA LEU A 63 -6.14 -2.81 -0.34
C LEU A 63 -7.18 -3.92 -0.54
N ARG A 64 -8.05 -4.14 0.45
CA ARG A 64 -9.13 -5.11 0.31
C ARG A 64 -10.11 -4.70 -0.79
N HIS A 65 -10.40 -3.43 -0.88
CA HIS A 65 -11.32 -2.91 -1.89
C HIS A 65 -10.78 -3.15 -3.31
N LEU A 66 -9.47 -3.16 -3.46
CA LEU A 66 -8.80 -3.46 -4.72
C LEU A 66 -8.61 -4.96 -4.95
N ASN A 67 -9.19 -5.79 -4.09
CA ASN A 67 -9.05 -7.25 -4.13
C ASN A 67 -7.60 -7.71 -3.96
N ILE A 68 -6.81 -6.91 -3.25
CA ILE A 68 -5.44 -7.27 -2.95
C ILE A 68 -5.43 -7.98 -1.61
N ALA A 69 -5.25 -9.30 -1.66
CA ALA A 69 -5.26 -10.12 -0.47
C ALA A 69 -3.90 -10.06 0.21
N VAL A 70 -3.88 -9.53 1.43
CA VAL A 70 -2.66 -9.49 2.23
C VAL A 70 -2.81 -10.46 3.39
N THR A 71 -1.71 -11.15 3.71
CA THR A 71 -1.71 -12.12 4.80
C THR A 71 -1.52 -11.40 6.13
N LYS A 72 -0.56 -10.50 6.17
CA LYS A 72 -0.25 -9.76 7.40
C LYS A 72 0.61 -8.55 7.06
N LYS A 73 0.65 -7.63 8.00
CA LYS A 73 1.59 -6.53 7.94
C LYS A 73 2.93 -7.00 8.48
N VAL A 74 3.97 -6.83 7.71
CA VAL A 74 5.32 -7.27 8.08
C VAL A 74 6.06 -6.18 8.83
N ASN A 75 5.76 -4.92 8.50
CA ASN A 75 6.47 -3.79 9.10
C ASN A 75 5.51 -2.64 9.35
#